data_4833db5de89bc7d2af47516d09bd8f9c
#
_entry.id   4833db5de89bc7d2af47516d09bd8f9c
#
_cell.length_a   1.000
_cell.length_b   1.000
_cell.length_c   1.000
_cell.angle_alpha   90.00
_cell.angle_beta   90.00
_cell.angle_gamma   90.00
#
_symmetry.space_group_name_H-M   'P 1'
#
loop_
_entity.id
_entity.type
_entity.pdbx_description
1 polymer ?
#
loop_
_entity_poly.entity_id
_entity_poly.type
_entity_poly.pdbx_seq_one_letter_code
_entity_poly.pdbx_strand_id
1 'polypeptide(L)'
;MSWRPDASALLWHLSKGEENEIFFSDLELDHLKQIGPSCVATTLCMVARATGADVTPEDFKAITNSQSPHTWSEALKPYGMQLAYCNHDQRRIGYLIDELKQLNDLFFLSFYSVDPPSDPDENGKLCTAHIVTMHGSTIYDTAKYPGKGGVCDASAYSRLERQTKRIFRVVPVGYQRCL
;
A
#
# COMPACT_ATOMS: atom_id res chain seq x y z
N MET A 1 -4.23 18.00 -25.44
CA MET A 1 -4.11 18.31 -24.00
C MET A 1 -3.96 17.00 -23.25
N SER A 2 -2.77 16.73 -22.77
CA SER A 2 -2.56 15.52 -21.98
C SER A 2 -3.15 15.74 -20.58
N TRP A 3 -4.19 15.02 -20.28
CA TRP A 3 -4.71 15.01 -18.93
C TRP A 3 -3.70 14.30 -18.03
N ARG A 4 -3.28 14.96 -16.97
CA ARG A 4 -2.44 14.36 -15.94
C ARG A 4 -3.26 14.19 -14.68
N PRO A 5 -3.30 13.00 -14.10
CA PRO A 5 -3.83 12.88 -12.77
C PRO A 5 -2.89 13.62 -11.83
N ASP A 6 -3.29 14.80 -11.44
CA ASP A 6 -2.67 15.53 -10.36
C ASP A 6 -3.29 15.10 -9.03
N ALA A 7 -2.96 15.77 -7.97
CA ALA A 7 -3.51 15.56 -6.64
C ALA A 7 -5.03 15.56 -6.65
N SER A 8 -5.62 16.56 -7.28
CA SER A 8 -7.07 16.69 -7.40
C SER A 8 -7.67 15.52 -8.16
N ALA A 9 -6.98 15.04 -9.22
CA ALA A 9 -7.43 13.90 -10.01
C ALA A 9 -7.41 12.61 -9.20
N LEU A 10 -6.42 12.42 -8.33
CA LEU A 10 -6.37 11.27 -7.44
C LEU A 10 -7.57 11.27 -6.48
N LEU A 11 -7.83 12.40 -5.83
CA LEU A 11 -8.96 12.56 -4.93
C LEU A 11 -10.28 12.33 -5.66
N TRP A 12 -10.44 12.95 -6.83
CA TRP A 12 -11.63 12.79 -7.64
C TRP A 12 -11.88 11.33 -8.04
N HIS A 13 -10.83 10.66 -8.46
CA HIS A 13 -10.92 9.26 -8.89
C HIS A 13 -11.36 8.33 -7.76
N LEU A 14 -10.88 8.59 -6.56
CA LEU A 14 -11.19 7.77 -5.39
C LEU A 14 -12.55 8.09 -4.76
N SER A 15 -13.03 9.32 -4.92
CA SER A 15 -14.24 9.80 -4.26
C SER A 15 -15.43 10.00 -5.20
N LYS A 16 -15.28 9.68 -6.48
CA LYS A 16 -16.32 9.90 -7.47
C LYS A 16 -17.59 9.13 -7.13
N GLY A 17 -18.67 9.86 -6.91
CA GLY A 17 -19.98 9.32 -6.59
C GLY A 17 -20.20 9.07 -5.10
N GLU A 18 -19.15 9.09 -4.29
CA GLU A 18 -19.21 8.80 -2.87
C GLU A 18 -18.25 9.73 -2.11
N GLU A 19 -18.53 11.02 -2.20
CA GLU A 19 -17.70 12.05 -1.59
C GLU A 19 -17.53 11.81 -0.09
N ASN A 20 -16.25 11.84 0.35
CA ASN A 20 -15.85 11.71 1.75
C ASN A 20 -16.13 10.34 2.38
N GLU A 21 -16.38 9.30 1.59
CA GLU A 21 -16.54 7.97 2.14
C GLU A 21 -15.20 7.44 2.68
N ILE A 22 -15.23 6.97 3.92
CA ILE A 22 -14.09 6.39 4.62
C ILE A 22 -14.45 4.94 4.95
N PHE A 23 -13.58 3.99 4.58
CA PHE A 23 -13.92 2.57 4.70
C PHE A 23 -13.27 1.90 5.90
N PHE A 24 -11.99 2.13 6.15
CA PHE A 24 -11.20 1.35 7.09
C PHE A 24 -10.38 2.19 8.06
N SER A 25 -10.77 3.45 8.30
CA SER A 25 -10.06 4.31 9.23
C SER A 25 -10.12 3.80 10.69
N ASP A 26 -11.13 3.00 11.02
CA ASP A 26 -11.34 2.48 12.38
C ASP A 26 -10.55 1.20 12.68
N LEU A 27 -9.86 0.62 11.71
CA LEU A 27 -9.02 -0.53 11.95
C LEU A 27 -7.87 -0.18 12.88
N GLU A 28 -7.54 -1.09 13.77
CA GLU A 28 -6.36 -1.01 14.61
C GLU A 28 -5.29 -1.95 14.05
N LEU A 29 -4.24 -1.36 13.46
CA LEU A 29 -3.16 -2.14 12.90
C LEU A 29 -2.09 -2.42 13.96
N ASP A 30 -1.69 -3.67 14.05
CA ASP A 30 -0.52 -4.08 14.83
C ASP A 30 0.63 -4.37 13.87
N HIS A 31 1.73 -3.66 14.04
CA HIS A 31 2.90 -3.84 13.18
C HIS A 31 3.38 -5.30 13.20
N LEU A 32 3.66 -5.81 12.01
CA LEU A 32 4.19 -7.15 11.82
C LEU A 32 5.53 -7.05 11.09
N LYS A 33 6.60 -7.57 11.70
CA LYS A 33 7.93 -7.58 11.10
C LYS A 33 8.04 -8.73 10.13
N GLN A 34 8.40 -8.44 8.88
CA GLN A 34 8.63 -9.51 7.90
C GLN A 34 9.89 -10.32 8.19
N ILE A 35 9.87 -11.56 7.74
CA ILE A 35 11.01 -12.46 7.76
C ILE A 35 11.38 -12.73 6.31
N GLY A 36 12.60 -12.33 5.93
CA GLY A 36 13.06 -12.45 4.55
C GLY A 36 12.30 -11.53 3.58
N PRO A 37 12.34 -11.80 2.26
CA PRO A 37 11.75 -10.96 1.23
C PRO A 37 10.24 -11.20 1.09
N SER A 38 9.47 -10.84 2.11
CA SER A 38 8.03 -11.13 2.19
C SER A 38 7.18 -9.89 2.47
N CYS A 39 7.58 -8.74 1.93
CA CYS A 39 6.89 -7.48 2.21
C CYS A 39 5.42 -7.51 1.82
N VAL A 40 5.06 -8.09 0.68
CA VAL A 40 3.66 -8.17 0.24
C VAL A 40 2.86 -9.08 1.18
N ALA A 41 3.28 -10.33 1.34
CA ALA A 41 2.56 -11.29 2.17
C ALA A 41 2.39 -10.81 3.62
N THR A 42 3.44 -10.23 4.18
CA THR A 42 3.42 -9.71 5.56
C THR A 42 2.50 -8.50 5.69
N THR A 43 2.51 -7.61 4.69
CA THR A 43 1.61 -6.45 4.66
C THR A 43 0.15 -6.88 4.61
N LEU A 44 -0.19 -7.82 3.74
CA LEU A 44 -1.56 -8.34 3.65
C LEU A 44 -1.99 -9.03 4.94
N CYS A 45 -1.11 -9.80 5.54
CA CYS A 45 -1.36 -10.47 6.81
C CYS A 45 -1.64 -9.46 7.94
N MET A 46 -0.85 -8.42 8.04
CA MET A 46 -1.02 -7.36 9.04
C MET A 46 -2.42 -6.74 8.94
N VAL A 47 -2.86 -6.42 7.74
CA VAL A 47 -4.17 -5.82 7.51
C VAL A 47 -5.30 -6.81 7.76
N ALA A 48 -5.15 -8.05 7.33
CA ALA A 48 -6.15 -9.10 7.58
C ALA A 48 -6.32 -9.36 9.09
N ARG A 49 -5.23 -9.40 9.84
CA ARG A 49 -5.27 -9.55 11.31
C ARG A 49 -6.04 -8.42 11.98
N ALA A 50 -5.99 -7.22 11.44
CA ALA A 50 -6.73 -6.08 11.98
C ALA A 50 -8.25 -6.28 11.90
N THR A 51 -8.74 -7.16 11.04
CA THR A 51 -10.17 -7.55 10.97
C THR A 51 -10.54 -8.63 11.98
N GLY A 52 -9.59 -9.12 12.78
CA GLY A 52 -9.79 -10.21 13.73
C GLY A 52 -9.43 -11.59 13.18
N ALA A 53 -8.87 -11.68 11.98
CA ALA A 53 -8.50 -12.95 11.37
C ALA A 53 -7.27 -13.58 12.05
N ASP A 54 -7.30 -14.89 12.19
CA ASP A 54 -6.16 -15.67 12.67
C ASP A 54 -5.40 -16.24 11.47
N VAL A 55 -4.49 -15.45 10.93
CA VAL A 55 -3.72 -15.76 9.73
C VAL A 55 -2.24 -15.46 9.94
N THR A 56 -1.41 -16.09 9.12
CA THR A 56 0.05 -15.93 9.14
C THR A 56 0.54 -15.44 7.77
N PRO A 57 1.75 -14.85 7.70
CA PRO A 57 2.32 -14.46 6.40
C PRO A 57 2.46 -15.64 5.43
N GLU A 58 2.68 -16.84 5.91
CA GLU A 58 2.76 -18.04 5.07
C GLU A 58 1.46 -18.32 4.34
N ASP A 59 0.32 -18.07 4.98
CA ASP A 59 -1.00 -18.22 4.35
C ASP A 59 -1.12 -17.34 3.10
N PHE A 60 -0.58 -16.13 3.17
CA PHE A 60 -0.59 -15.20 2.04
C PHE A 60 0.48 -15.51 1.00
N LYS A 61 1.65 -15.99 1.41
CA LYS A 61 2.68 -16.40 0.45
C LYS A 61 2.19 -17.50 -0.48
N ALA A 62 1.38 -18.42 0.04
CA ALA A 62 0.87 -19.55 -0.72
C ALA A 62 -0.09 -19.14 -1.85
N ILE A 63 -0.78 -18.02 -1.72
CA ILE A 63 -1.86 -17.59 -2.62
C ILE A 63 -1.60 -16.29 -3.35
N THR A 64 -0.46 -15.64 -3.12
CA THR A 64 -0.15 -14.36 -3.76
C THR A 64 1.11 -14.45 -4.60
N ASN A 65 1.16 -13.58 -5.62
CA ASN A 65 2.34 -13.34 -6.43
C ASN A 65 2.74 -11.88 -6.24
N SER A 66 3.97 -11.63 -5.81
CA SER A 66 4.47 -10.28 -5.54
C SER A 66 4.50 -9.38 -6.78
N GLN A 67 4.41 -9.95 -7.98
CA GLN A 67 4.36 -9.22 -9.24
C GLN A 67 2.94 -9.04 -9.78
N SER A 68 1.93 -9.61 -9.12
CA SER A 68 0.55 -9.58 -9.58
C SER A 68 -0.39 -9.06 -8.49
N PRO A 69 -0.69 -7.75 -8.48
CA PRO A 69 -1.60 -7.16 -7.50
C PRO A 69 -3.02 -7.73 -7.50
N HIS A 70 -3.47 -8.33 -8.59
CA HIS A 70 -4.74 -9.04 -8.61
C HIS A 70 -4.78 -10.14 -7.57
N THR A 71 -3.68 -10.85 -7.38
CA THR A 71 -3.60 -11.90 -6.35
C THR A 71 -3.68 -11.33 -4.94
N TRP A 72 -3.18 -10.11 -4.73
CA TRP A 72 -3.28 -9.43 -3.43
C TRP A 72 -4.73 -9.07 -3.12
N SER A 73 -5.42 -8.49 -4.11
CA SER A 73 -6.83 -8.14 -3.98
C SER A 73 -7.70 -9.36 -3.69
N GLU A 74 -7.48 -10.44 -4.45
CA GLU A 74 -8.19 -11.71 -4.23
C GLU A 74 -7.93 -12.28 -2.83
N ALA A 75 -6.70 -12.20 -2.36
CA ALA A 75 -6.32 -12.73 -1.04
C ALA A 75 -6.99 -11.98 0.12
N LEU A 76 -7.38 -10.72 -0.09
CA LEU A 76 -8.05 -9.92 0.92
C LEU A 76 -9.56 -10.10 0.97
N LYS A 77 -10.17 -10.68 -0.06
CA LYS A 77 -11.64 -10.85 -0.14
C LYS A 77 -12.26 -11.57 1.05
N PRO A 78 -11.67 -12.66 1.58
CA PRO A 78 -12.24 -13.33 2.76
C PRO A 78 -12.36 -12.43 3.98
N TYR A 79 -11.62 -11.32 4.01
CA TYR A 79 -11.60 -10.38 5.12
C TYR A 79 -12.41 -9.12 4.83
N GLY A 80 -13.23 -9.16 3.79
CA GLY A 80 -14.10 -8.05 3.41
C GLY A 80 -13.41 -6.91 2.66
N MET A 81 -12.21 -7.13 2.15
CA MET A 81 -11.38 -6.11 1.53
C MET A 81 -10.99 -6.47 0.10
N GLN A 82 -10.78 -5.46 -0.71
CA GLN A 82 -10.19 -5.54 -2.03
C GLN A 82 -9.29 -4.32 -2.25
N LEU A 83 -8.56 -4.31 -3.35
CA LEU A 83 -7.70 -3.19 -3.71
C LEU A 83 -8.27 -2.44 -4.91
N ALA A 84 -8.19 -1.12 -4.87
CA ALA A 84 -8.50 -0.25 -6.00
C ALA A 84 -7.26 0.56 -6.35
N TYR A 85 -6.99 0.70 -7.65
CA TYR A 85 -5.90 1.55 -8.11
C TYR A 85 -6.22 3.02 -7.89
N CYS A 86 -5.25 3.73 -7.30
CA CYS A 86 -5.35 5.17 -7.10
C CYS A 86 -4.58 5.97 -8.13
N ASN A 87 -3.45 5.43 -8.60
CA ASN A 87 -2.53 6.17 -9.42
C ASN A 87 -1.69 5.24 -10.28
N HIS A 88 -1.56 5.59 -11.55
CA HIS A 88 -0.70 4.92 -12.52
C HIS A 88 0.57 5.72 -12.83
N ASP A 89 0.63 6.96 -12.39
CA ASP A 89 1.76 7.82 -12.67
C ASP A 89 2.89 7.55 -11.67
N GLN A 90 4.09 7.48 -12.19
CA GLN A 90 5.28 7.40 -11.37
C GLN A 90 5.60 8.79 -10.82
N ARG A 91 5.11 9.08 -9.65
CA ARG A 91 5.37 10.33 -8.94
C ARG A 91 6.24 10.07 -7.72
N ARG A 92 6.89 11.12 -7.24
CA ARG A 92 7.59 11.04 -5.96
C ARG A 92 6.57 10.87 -4.85
N ILE A 93 6.83 9.90 -3.97
CA ILE A 93 5.91 9.55 -2.90
C ILE A 93 5.57 10.76 -2.00
N GLY A 94 6.54 11.63 -1.78
CA GLY A 94 6.34 12.82 -0.95
C GLY A 94 5.23 13.74 -1.43
N TYR A 95 4.97 13.80 -2.73
CA TYR A 95 3.88 14.62 -3.27
C TYR A 95 2.48 14.08 -2.97
N LEU A 96 2.38 12.80 -2.65
CA LEU A 96 1.09 12.15 -2.46
C LEU A 96 0.69 12.02 -0.99
N ILE A 97 1.65 12.15 -0.09
CA ILE A 97 1.43 11.94 1.35
C ILE A 97 0.32 12.85 1.90
N ASP A 98 0.37 14.13 1.59
CA ASP A 98 -0.61 15.10 2.13
C ASP A 98 -2.03 14.81 1.64
N GLU A 99 -2.16 14.39 0.38
CA GLU A 99 -3.45 14.04 -0.20
C GLU A 99 -4.02 12.79 0.44
N LEU A 100 -3.19 11.78 0.60
CA LEU A 100 -3.61 10.52 1.22
C LEU A 100 -3.98 10.73 2.69
N LYS A 101 -3.30 11.64 3.39
CA LYS A 101 -3.68 12.04 4.75
C LYS A 101 -5.08 12.66 4.80
N GLN A 102 -5.42 13.49 3.81
CA GLN A 102 -6.74 14.10 3.74
C GLN A 102 -7.85 13.07 3.54
N LEU A 103 -7.58 12.01 2.79
CA LEU A 103 -8.52 10.91 2.62
C LEU A 103 -8.73 10.12 3.91
N ASN A 104 -7.73 10.08 4.78
CA ASN A 104 -7.78 9.49 6.11
C ASN A 104 -8.34 8.06 6.11
N ASP A 105 -7.75 7.20 5.30
CA ASP A 105 -8.20 5.82 5.16
C ASP A 105 -7.00 4.88 5.09
N LEU A 106 -7.16 3.72 4.49
CA LEU A 106 -6.15 2.67 4.42
C LEU A 106 -5.63 2.52 2.99
N PHE A 107 -4.31 2.65 2.84
CA PHE A 107 -3.64 2.58 1.54
C PHE A 107 -2.41 1.68 1.60
N PHE A 108 -2.11 1.04 0.47
CA PHE A 108 -0.81 0.44 0.23
C PHE A 108 -0.02 1.31 -0.74
N LEU A 109 1.19 1.67 -0.35
CA LEU A 109 2.09 2.49 -1.16
C LEU A 109 3.25 1.62 -1.62
N SER A 110 3.32 1.38 -2.92
CA SER A 110 4.45 0.70 -3.54
C SER A 110 5.34 1.73 -4.23
N PHE A 111 6.61 1.72 -3.91
CA PHE A 111 7.58 2.66 -4.47
C PHE A 111 8.89 1.95 -4.76
N TYR A 112 9.70 2.56 -5.61
CA TYR A 112 11.01 2.00 -5.95
C TYR A 112 11.98 2.18 -4.79
N SER A 113 12.71 1.12 -4.48
CA SER A 113 13.66 1.11 -3.36
C SER A 113 14.81 2.06 -3.57
N VAL A 114 15.18 2.27 -4.82
CA VAL A 114 16.22 3.22 -5.25
C VAL A 114 15.73 3.95 -6.50
N ASP A 115 16.29 5.12 -6.75
CA ASP A 115 15.94 5.94 -7.89
C ASP A 115 17.25 6.40 -8.58
N PRO A 116 17.56 5.93 -9.80
CA PRO A 116 16.83 4.93 -10.58
C PRO A 116 16.92 3.53 -9.96
N PRO A 117 16.11 2.58 -10.44
CA PRO A 117 16.18 1.21 -9.97
C PRO A 117 17.61 0.66 -10.01
N SER A 118 17.98 -0.07 -8.97
CA SER A 118 19.33 -0.60 -8.84
C SER A 118 19.63 -1.70 -9.85
N ASP A 119 20.92 -1.99 -10.00
CA ASP A 119 21.37 -3.12 -10.78
C ASP A 119 20.78 -4.44 -10.25
N PRO A 120 20.64 -5.46 -11.09
CA PRO A 120 20.20 -6.77 -10.66
C PRO A 120 21.08 -7.35 -9.53
N ASP A 121 20.46 -8.12 -8.65
CA ASP A 121 21.18 -8.86 -7.62
C ASP A 121 22.01 -10.00 -8.23
N GLU A 122 22.65 -10.80 -7.38
CA GLU A 122 23.50 -11.93 -7.79
C GLU A 122 22.75 -12.96 -8.66
N ASN A 123 21.43 -13.01 -8.53
CA ASN A 123 20.57 -13.92 -9.29
C ASN A 123 19.92 -13.26 -10.51
N GLY A 124 20.34 -12.05 -10.85
CA GLY A 124 19.76 -11.29 -11.94
C GLY A 124 18.38 -10.71 -11.62
N LYS A 125 17.97 -10.75 -10.36
CA LYS A 125 16.67 -10.24 -9.92
C LYS A 125 16.78 -8.77 -9.50
N LEU A 126 15.89 -7.95 -10.05
CA LEU A 126 15.79 -6.55 -9.66
C LEU A 126 14.90 -6.43 -8.40
N CYS A 127 15.50 -6.01 -7.31
CA CYS A 127 14.74 -5.58 -6.13
C CYS A 127 14.32 -4.12 -6.36
N THR A 128 13.23 -3.94 -7.09
CA THR A 128 12.88 -2.62 -7.62
C THR A 128 11.81 -1.90 -6.83
N ALA A 129 11.06 -2.61 -5.99
CA ALA A 129 9.93 -2.00 -5.29
C ALA A 129 9.80 -2.51 -3.87
N HIS A 130 9.33 -1.62 -3.01
CA HIS A 130 8.96 -1.90 -1.63
C HIS A 130 7.51 -1.47 -1.41
N ILE A 131 6.83 -2.09 -0.47
CA ILE A 131 5.45 -1.76 -0.13
C ILE A 131 5.37 -1.40 1.36
N VAL A 132 4.62 -0.34 1.65
CA VAL A 132 4.28 0.07 3.01
C VAL A 132 2.78 0.31 3.11
N THR A 133 2.26 0.31 4.32
CA THR A 133 0.85 0.61 4.59
C THR A 133 0.74 1.99 5.19
N MET A 134 -0.13 2.82 4.63
CA MET A 134 -0.49 4.10 5.23
C MET A 134 -1.91 4.01 5.76
N HIS A 135 -2.06 4.22 7.04
CA HIS A 135 -3.34 4.21 7.74
C HIS A 135 -3.54 5.55 8.44
N GLY A 136 -4.43 6.37 7.91
CA GLY A 136 -4.55 7.75 8.34
C GLY A 136 -3.25 8.51 8.12
N SER A 137 -2.63 8.96 9.19
CA SER A 137 -1.35 9.67 9.16
C SER A 137 -0.15 8.81 9.63
N THR A 138 -0.34 7.50 9.76
CA THR A 138 0.69 6.58 10.24
C THR A 138 1.12 5.64 9.13
N ILE A 139 2.42 5.41 8.99
CA ILE A 139 2.97 4.45 8.05
C ILE A 139 3.55 3.26 8.78
N TYR A 140 3.22 2.08 8.28
CA TYR A 140 3.68 0.78 8.76
C TYR A 140 4.56 0.15 7.69
N ASP A 141 5.82 -0.10 8.04
CA ASP A 141 6.80 -0.75 7.17
C ASP A 141 7.20 -2.08 7.79
N THR A 142 6.81 -3.17 7.15
CA THR A 142 7.09 -4.52 7.66
C THR A 142 8.56 -4.90 7.58
N ALA A 143 9.35 -4.20 6.79
CA ALA A 143 10.79 -4.44 6.67
C ALA A 143 11.61 -3.95 7.85
N LYS A 144 11.02 -3.11 8.71
CA LYS A 144 11.70 -2.46 9.81
C LYS A 144 11.02 -2.78 11.14
N TYR A 145 11.80 -2.77 12.23
CA TYR A 145 11.23 -2.88 13.58
C TYR A 145 10.45 -1.61 13.94
N PRO A 146 9.40 -1.72 14.77
CA PRO A 146 8.56 -0.56 15.11
C PRO A 146 9.36 0.62 15.68
N GLY A 147 10.31 0.36 16.56
CA GLY A 147 11.16 1.41 17.15
C GLY A 147 12.24 1.95 16.22
N LYS A 148 12.35 1.45 15.00
CA LYS A 148 13.38 1.83 14.02
C LYS A 148 12.78 2.21 12.67
N GLY A 149 11.63 2.89 12.69
CA GLY A 149 10.96 3.35 11.49
C GLY A 149 9.90 2.40 10.92
N GLY A 150 9.67 1.26 11.57
CA GLY A 150 8.61 0.33 11.17
C GLY A 150 7.21 0.86 11.41
N VAL A 151 7.06 1.76 12.37
CA VAL A 151 5.84 2.54 12.58
C VAL A 151 6.28 3.99 12.73
N CYS A 152 5.81 4.86 11.85
CA CYS A 152 6.21 6.26 11.87
C CYS A 152 5.08 7.16 11.38
N ASP A 153 5.22 8.45 11.66
CA ASP A 153 4.33 9.45 11.10
C ASP A 153 4.55 9.57 9.60
N ALA A 154 3.48 9.74 8.84
CA ALA A 154 3.55 9.85 7.39
C ALA A 154 4.41 11.02 6.91
N SER A 155 4.60 12.05 7.73
CA SER A 155 5.47 13.18 7.41
C SER A 155 6.92 12.76 7.17
N ALA A 156 7.36 11.63 7.74
CA ALA A 156 8.68 11.08 7.44
C ALA A 156 8.85 10.72 5.96
N TYR A 157 7.76 10.43 5.28
CA TYR A 157 7.76 10.08 3.85
C TYR A 157 7.56 11.30 2.94
N SER A 158 7.18 12.45 3.49
CA SER A 158 6.99 13.68 2.71
C SER A 158 8.28 14.18 2.07
N ARG A 159 9.43 13.80 2.62
CA ARG A 159 10.75 14.17 2.09
C ARG A 159 11.42 13.05 1.31
N LEU A 160 10.76 11.90 1.18
CA LEU A 160 11.32 10.77 0.49
C LEU A 160 11.23 10.98 -1.02
N GLU A 161 12.38 10.99 -1.69
CA GLU A 161 12.48 11.23 -3.13
C GLU A 161 12.42 9.94 -3.94
N ARG A 162 11.58 9.00 -3.52
CA ARG A 162 11.36 7.75 -4.25
C ARG A 162 10.14 7.88 -5.15
N GLN A 163 10.23 7.35 -6.35
CA GLN A 163 9.08 7.29 -7.24
C GLN A 163 8.12 6.21 -6.83
N THR A 164 6.84 6.52 -6.84
CA THR A 164 5.80 5.53 -6.64
C THR A 164 5.73 4.60 -7.85
N LYS A 165 5.57 3.32 -7.57
CA LYS A 165 5.25 2.34 -8.59
C LYS A 165 3.75 2.20 -8.72
N ARG A 166 3.06 2.00 -7.60
CA ARG A 166 1.60 1.84 -7.53
C ARG A 166 1.09 2.31 -6.19
N ILE A 167 -0.09 2.88 -6.20
CA ILE A 167 -0.82 3.21 -4.98
C ILE A 167 -2.18 2.52 -5.05
N PHE A 168 -2.53 1.83 -3.96
CA PHE A 168 -3.80 1.16 -3.83
C PHE A 168 -4.55 1.72 -2.64
N ARG A 169 -5.86 1.91 -2.80
CA ARG A 169 -6.76 2.06 -1.67
C ARG A 169 -7.33 0.70 -1.30
N VAL A 170 -7.36 0.39 -0.02
CA VAL A 170 -8.08 -0.78 0.47
C VAL A 170 -9.55 -0.41 0.56
N VAL A 171 -10.40 -1.16 -0.13
CA VAL A 171 -11.82 -0.86 -0.28
C VAL A 171 -12.65 -2.08 0.09
N PRO A 172 -13.94 -1.92 0.42
CA PRO A 172 -14.84 -3.06 0.67
C PRO A 172 -14.99 -3.93 -0.57
N VAL A 173 -15.21 -5.23 -0.34
CA VAL A 173 -15.54 -6.16 -1.43
C VAL A 173 -16.78 -5.65 -2.18
N GLY A 174 -16.71 -5.66 -3.51
CA GLY A 174 -17.78 -5.17 -4.36
C GLY A 174 -17.68 -3.71 -4.74
N TYR A 175 -16.64 -3.01 -4.29
CA TYR A 175 -16.38 -1.65 -4.75
C TYR A 175 -16.10 -1.64 -6.26
N GLN A 176 -16.72 -0.70 -6.99
CA GLN A 176 -16.80 -0.76 -8.46
C GLN A 176 -15.47 -0.67 -9.21
N ARG A 177 -14.39 -0.27 -8.59
CA ARG A 177 -13.11 -0.04 -9.23
C ARG A 177 -11.98 -0.91 -8.67
N CYS A 178 -12.38 -2.10 -8.23
CA CYS A 178 -11.43 -3.07 -7.70
C CYS A 178 -10.61 -3.75 -8.78
N LEU A 179 -9.44 -4.18 -8.39
CA LEU A 179 -8.63 -5.12 -9.15
C LEU A 179 -9.24 -6.52 -9.14
#